data_d072b080219ff4689afbb5df530055c9
#
_entry.id   d072b080219ff4689afbb5df530055c9
#
_cell.length_a   1.000
_cell.length_b   1.000
_cell.length_c   1.000
_cell.angle_alpha   90.00
_cell.angle_beta   90.00
_cell.angle_gamma   90.00
#
_symmetry.space_group_name_H-M   'P 1'
#
loop_
_entity.id
_entity.type
_entity.pdbx_description
1 polymer ?
#
loop_
_entity_poly.entity_id
_entity_poly.type
_entity_poly.pdbx_seq_one_letter_code
_entity_poly.pdbx_strand_id
1 'polypeptide(L)'
;MLRKLYLFSLVVVLASSYSHAQIDTEFWFVAPEVSSGHGDRPIYLRISTQNQASTVEVTQPANANRQLIKTNIPANTTQTRDLTGSIDIIETNVPGTVMKTGIRIVSTTPITAYYEEGSPWNSEIFALKGKNALGNRFIIAGQNLYDNGQYTPTPYSSFDVVATKNNTVVTVKPTRPIYGHVNETTITVRLNAGETYSFRKMTTSAFDNPIGTI
;
A
#
# COMPACT_ATOMS: atom_id res chain seq x y z
N MET A 1 21.44 -30.16 -35.29
CA MET A 1 21.73 -29.31 -34.13
C MET A 1 21.16 -27.90 -34.29
N LEU A 2 21.35 -27.19 -35.35
CA LEU A 2 20.85 -25.83 -35.59
C LEU A 2 19.32 -25.69 -35.39
N ARG A 3 18.52 -26.60 -35.89
CA ARG A 3 17.04 -26.55 -35.81
C ARG A 3 16.52 -26.58 -34.37
N LYS A 4 17.19 -27.28 -33.47
CA LYS A 4 16.86 -27.31 -32.04
C LYS A 4 17.28 -26.02 -31.34
N LEU A 5 18.34 -25.38 -31.81
CA LEU A 5 18.82 -24.11 -31.29
C LEU A 5 17.84 -22.98 -31.60
N TYR A 6 17.32 -22.93 -32.83
CA TYR A 6 16.30 -21.95 -33.25
C TYR A 6 14.99 -22.11 -32.46
N LEU A 7 14.55 -23.34 -32.18
CA LEU A 7 13.35 -23.58 -31.41
C LEU A 7 13.52 -23.11 -29.95
N PHE A 8 14.70 -23.34 -29.38
CA PHE A 8 15.01 -22.88 -28.02
C PHE A 8 15.10 -21.36 -27.92
N SER A 9 15.73 -20.68 -28.92
CA SER A 9 15.77 -19.23 -28.99
C SER A 9 14.38 -18.62 -29.17
N LEU A 10 13.52 -19.24 -29.98
CA LEU A 10 12.13 -18.77 -30.16
C LEU A 10 11.31 -18.88 -28.89
N VAL A 11 11.47 -19.97 -28.12
CA VAL A 11 10.78 -20.15 -26.82
C VAL A 11 11.26 -19.13 -25.78
N VAL A 12 12.55 -18.82 -25.73
CA VAL A 12 13.09 -17.80 -24.83
C VAL A 12 12.59 -16.39 -25.16
N VAL A 13 12.46 -16.05 -26.44
CA VAL A 13 11.91 -14.76 -26.89
C VAL A 13 10.41 -14.65 -26.59
N LEU A 14 9.65 -15.74 -26.71
CA LEU A 14 8.22 -15.77 -26.38
C LEU A 14 7.96 -15.78 -24.85
N ALA A 15 8.94 -16.18 -24.03
CA ALA A 15 8.85 -16.19 -22.57
C ALA A 15 9.22 -14.84 -21.93
N SER A 16 9.66 -13.85 -22.68
CA SER A 16 9.85 -12.48 -22.19
C SER A 16 8.50 -11.78 -22.03
N SER A 17 7.68 -12.28 -21.10
CA SER A 17 6.54 -11.56 -20.57
C SER A 17 7.07 -10.31 -19.86
N TYR A 18 6.76 -9.15 -20.41
CA TYR A 18 7.04 -7.87 -19.75
C TYR A 18 6.27 -7.85 -18.43
N SER A 19 6.96 -8.09 -17.31
CA SER A 19 6.37 -7.93 -15.99
C SER A 19 6.27 -6.44 -15.67
N HIS A 20 5.16 -5.83 -15.98
CA HIS A 20 4.84 -4.44 -15.61
C HIS A 20 4.26 -4.40 -14.19
N ALA A 21 5.09 -4.60 -13.17
CA ALA A 21 4.63 -4.63 -11.78
C ALA A 21 4.07 -3.29 -11.27
N GLN A 22 4.39 -2.18 -11.93
CA GLN A 22 4.00 -0.82 -11.53
C GLN A 22 3.04 -0.16 -12.53
N ILE A 23 2.75 -0.80 -13.66
CA ILE A 23 1.85 -0.28 -14.69
C ILE A 23 0.61 -1.18 -14.74
N ASP A 24 -0.54 -0.65 -14.40
CA ASP A 24 -1.81 -1.40 -14.39
C ASP A 24 -3.00 -0.44 -14.57
N THR A 25 -4.19 -0.99 -14.65
CA THR A 25 -5.47 -0.28 -14.66
C THR A 25 -6.19 -0.31 -13.32
N GLU A 26 -5.67 -1.05 -12.34
CA GLU A 26 -6.27 -1.17 -11.02
C GLU A 26 -5.19 -1.28 -9.94
N PHE A 27 -5.32 -0.45 -8.89
CA PHE A 27 -4.44 -0.45 -7.73
C PHE A 27 -5.27 -0.45 -6.45
N TRP A 28 -4.75 -1.13 -5.44
CA TRP A 28 -5.26 -1.10 -4.08
C TRP A 28 -4.16 -0.62 -3.15
N PHE A 29 -4.52 0.29 -2.27
CA PHE A 29 -3.57 0.91 -1.36
C PHE A 29 -4.21 1.15 0.01
N VAL A 30 -3.41 1.04 1.04
CA VAL A 30 -3.71 1.47 2.40
C VAL A 30 -2.72 2.57 2.76
N ALA A 31 -3.24 3.77 3.06
CA ALA A 31 -2.40 4.85 3.54
C ALA A 31 -2.03 4.57 5.01
N PRO A 32 -0.73 4.51 5.35
CA PRO A 32 -0.30 4.35 6.72
C PRO A 32 -0.60 5.61 7.53
N GLU A 33 -0.73 5.47 8.84
CA GLU A 33 -0.71 6.63 9.73
C GLU A 33 0.69 7.24 9.77
N VAL A 34 0.77 8.54 9.54
CA VAL A 34 1.99 9.32 9.71
C VAL A 34 1.81 10.34 10.81
N SER A 35 2.78 10.37 11.72
CA SER A 35 2.75 11.26 12.86
C SER A 35 2.90 12.73 12.45
N SER A 36 1.91 13.56 12.76
CA SER A 36 1.92 15.00 12.48
C SER A 36 3.13 15.75 13.05
N GLY A 37 3.71 15.26 14.14
CA GLY A 37 4.91 15.85 14.74
C GLY A 37 6.18 15.69 13.92
N HIS A 38 6.19 14.80 12.94
CA HIS A 38 7.31 14.57 12.01
C HIS A 38 7.03 15.09 10.60
N GLY A 39 5.92 15.81 10.39
CA GLY A 39 5.59 16.41 9.12
C GLY A 39 5.01 15.40 8.13
N ASP A 40 3.80 14.95 8.43
CA ASP A 40 2.99 14.09 7.57
C ASP A 40 2.45 14.78 6.30
N ARG A 41 2.83 16.02 6.06
CA ARG A 41 2.25 16.90 5.04
C ARG A 41 3.31 17.53 4.17
N PRO A 42 2.95 17.81 2.90
CA PRO A 42 1.71 17.51 2.20
C PRO A 42 1.62 16.04 1.74
N ILE A 43 0.40 15.53 1.53
CA ILE A 43 0.13 14.20 0.96
C ILE A 43 -0.25 14.34 -0.50
N TYR A 44 0.46 13.63 -1.37
CA TYR A 44 0.22 13.67 -2.81
C TYR A 44 -0.07 12.29 -3.38
N LEU A 45 -1.00 12.24 -4.32
CA LEU A 45 -1.14 11.12 -5.25
C LEU A 45 -0.67 11.58 -6.63
N ARG A 46 0.40 10.97 -7.14
CA ARG A 46 0.95 11.22 -8.47
C ARG A 46 0.53 10.12 -9.41
N ILE A 47 -0.09 10.48 -10.52
CA ILE A 47 -0.62 9.55 -11.51
C ILE A 47 -0.05 9.91 -12.87
N SER A 48 0.59 8.96 -13.54
CA SER A 48 1.18 9.15 -14.86
C SER A 48 0.55 8.20 -15.88
N THR A 49 0.09 8.77 -16.98
CA THR A 49 -0.37 8.04 -18.15
C THR A 49 0.80 7.64 -19.04
N GLN A 50 0.60 6.60 -19.82
CA GLN A 50 1.49 6.18 -20.89
C GLN A 50 1.13 6.92 -22.20
N ASN A 51 1.29 6.27 -23.33
CA ASN A 51 1.01 6.79 -24.66
C ASN A 51 -0.49 7.01 -24.98
N GLN A 52 -1.38 6.81 -24.02
CA GLN A 52 -2.82 7.00 -24.16
C GLN A 52 -3.36 7.85 -23.00
N ALA A 53 -4.35 8.67 -23.29
CA ALA A 53 -5.10 9.37 -22.24
C ALA A 53 -5.90 8.38 -21.39
N SER A 54 -6.14 8.73 -20.14
CA SER A 54 -6.86 7.88 -19.20
C SER A 54 -7.85 8.68 -18.34
N THR A 55 -9.04 8.11 -18.16
CA THR A 55 -9.94 8.52 -17.07
C THR A 55 -9.57 7.74 -15.84
N VAL A 56 -9.31 8.42 -14.73
CA VAL A 56 -8.91 7.82 -13.46
C VAL A 56 -9.93 8.15 -12.39
N GLU A 57 -10.36 7.13 -11.67
CA GLU A 57 -11.21 7.23 -10.49
C GLU A 57 -10.47 6.68 -9.26
N VAL A 58 -10.48 7.44 -8.17
CA VAL A 58 -9.94 7.06 -6.86
C VAL A 58 -11.09 7.03 -5.87
N THR A 59 -11.32 5.90 -5.26
CA THR A 59 -12.48 5.68 -4.38
C THR A 59 -12.07 4.97 -3.09
N GLN A 60 -12.96 5.03 -2.09
CA GLN A 60 -12.91 4.20 -0.88
C GLN A 60 -14.10 3.22 -0.91
N PRO A 61 -13.93 1.99 -1.40
CA PRO A 61 -15.05 1.05 -1.61
C PRO A 61 -15.83 0.72 -0.34
N ALA A 62 -15.14 0.53 0.79
CA ALA A 62 -15.79 0.23 2.08
C ALA A 62 -16.49 1.44 2.72
N ASN A 63 -16.17 2.65 2.28
CA ASN A 63 -16.77 3.90 2.77
C ASN A 63 -17.84 4.40 1.79
N ALA A 64 -18.87 3.59 1.57
CA ALA A 64 -19.99 3.89 0.64
C ALA A 64 -19.52 4.31 -0.77
N ASN A 65 -18.43 3.72 -1.26
CA ASN A 65 -17.79 4.08 -2.53
C ASN A 65 -17.46 5.58 -2.63
N ARG A 66 -17.03 6.19 -1.51
CA ARG A 66 -16.65 7.59 -1.49
C ARG A 66 -15.65 7.88 -2.60
N GLN A 67 -16.00 8.79 -3.48
CA GLN A 67 -15.12 9.26 -4.54
C GLN A 67 -14.16 10.33 -3.97
N LEU A 68 -12.85 10.07 -4.05
CA LEU A 68 -11.81 11.03 -3.68
C LEU A 68 -11.37 11.87 -4.88
N ILE A 69 -11.18 11.20 -6.03
CA ILE A 69 -10.74 11.83 -7.28
C ILE A 69 -11.49 11.22 -8.45
N LYS A 70 -11.87 12.08 -9.41
CA LYS A 70 -12.25 11.68 -10.77
C LYS A 70 -11.64 12.67 -11.74
N THR A 71 -10.83 12.21 -12.68
CA THR A 71 -10.08 13.08 -13.58
C THR A 71 -9.74 12.42 -14.90
N ASN A 72 -9.61 13.24 -15.95
CA ASN A 72 -9.05 12.83 -17.23
C ASN A 72 -7.62 13.34 -17.32
N ILE A 73 -6.70 12.45 -17.66
CA ILE A 73 -5.26 12.75 -17.77
C ILE A 73 -4.86 12.51 -19.23
N PRO A 74 -4.32 13.52 -19.95
CA PRO A 74 -3.81 13.35 -21.30
C PRO A 74 -2.72 12.29 -21.40
N ALA A 75 -2.45 11.80 -22.61
CA ALA A 75 -1.33 10.89 -22.85
C ALA A 75 0.02 11.53 -22.45
N ASN A 76 0.97 10.70 -21.99
CA ASN A 76 2.33 11.10 -21.60
C ASN A 76 2.35 12.25 -20.58
N THR A 77 1.41 12.25 -19.65
CA THR A 77 1.23 13.32 -18.65
C THR A 77 1.24 12.76 -17.24
N THR A 78 1.90 13.48 -16.34
CA THR A 78 1.81 13.24 -14.89
C THR A 78 0.91 14.30 -14.26
N GLN A 79 -0.04 13.85 -13.46
CA GLN A 79 -0.92 14.70 -12.68
C GLN A 79 -0.68 14.45 -11.18
N THR A 80 -0.45 15.54 -10.42
CA THR A 80 -0.36 15.50 -8.96
C THR A 80 -1.70 15.94 -8.37
N ARG A 81 -2.20 15.15 -7.42
CA ARG A 81 -3.40 15.44 -6.65
C ARG A 81 -3.03 15.57 -5.18
N ASP A 82 -3.36 16.71 -4.60
CA ASP A 82 -3.17 16.98 -3.18
C ASP A 82 -4.30 16.31 -2.40
N LEU A 83 -3.94 15.38 -1.50
CA LEU A 83 -4.83 14.67 -0.59
C LEU A 83 -4.67 15.12 0.85
N THR A 84 -3.88 16.17 1.12
CA THR A 84 -3.59 16.67 2.48
C THR A 84 -4.86 16.96 3.28
N GLY A 85 -5.87 17.54 2.63
CA GLY A 85 -7.16 17.80 3.26
C GLY A 85 -8.03 16.56 3.53
N SER A 86 -7.56 15.38 3.10
CA SER A 86 -8.28 14.11 3.26
C SER A 86 -7.58 13.15 4.23
N ILE A 87 -6.51 13.55 4.90
CA ILE A 87 -5.69 12.69 5.77
C ILE A 87 -6.58 11.93 6.76
N ASP A 88 -7.45 12.62 7.48
CA ASP A 88 -8.31 12.02 8.54
C ASP A 88 -9.23 10.91 8.03
N ILE A 89 -9.47 10.83 6.73
CA ILE A 89 -10.38 9.85 6.12
C ILE A 89 -9.65 8.79 5.29
N ILE A 90 -8.38 8.99 4.95
CA ILE A 90 -7.61 8.04 4.14
C ILE A 90 -6.64 7.20 4.95
N GLU A 91 -6.13 7.73 6.06
CA GLU A 91 -5.16 7.00 6.89
C GLU A 91 -5.81 5.91 7.75
N THR A 92 -5.09 4.79 7.90
CA THR A 92 -5.47 3.70 8.79
C THR A 92 -4.85 3.94 10.16
N ASN A 93 -5.39 4.93 10.88
CA ASN A 93 -4.81 5.54 12.07
C ASN A 93 -5.30 4.95 13.42
N VAL A 94 -6.23 3.99 13.40
CA VAL A 94 -6.68 3.29 14.62
C VAL A 94 -6.18 1.85 14.57
N PRO A 95 -5.05 1.55 15.23
CA PRO A 95 -4.49 0.21 15.22
C PRO A 95 -5.40 -0.80 15.93
N GLY A 96 -5.34 -2.06 15.50
CA GLY A 96 -6.14 -3.11 16.10
C GLY A 96 -7.64 -3.03 15.80
N THR A 97 -8.04 -2.19 14.84
CA THR A 97 -9.45 -1.95 14.49
C THR A 97 -9.66 -2.05 12.97
N VAL A 98 -10.78 -2.65 12.56
CA VAL A 98 -11.19 -2.65 11.16
C VAL A 98 -11.67 -1.25 10.78
N MET A 99 -11.03 -0.66 9.78
CA MET A 99 -11.36 0.66 9.25
C MET A 99 -11.84 0.57 7.80
N LYS A 100 -12.43 1.65 7.29
CA LYS A 100 -12.97 1.74 5.92
C LYS A 100 -12.18 2.72 5.06
N THR A 101 -10.86 2.73 5.24
CA THR A 101 -9.94 3.71 4.66
C THR A 101 -9.22 3.24 3.40
N GLY A 102 -9.41 1.98 3.00
CA GLY A 102 -8.76 1.41 1.81
C GLY A 102 -9.07 2.19 0.54
N ILE A 103 -8.03 2.47 -0.23
CA ILE A 103 -8.11 3.26 -1.47
C ILE A 103 -8.04 2.30 -2.66
N ARG A 104 -8.95 2.48 -3.60
CA ARG A 104 -8.95 1.82 -4.91
C ARG A 104 -8.79 2.85 -6.00
N ILE A 105 -7.84 2.63 -6.90
CA ILE A 105 -7.62 3.43 -8.10
C ILE A 105 -7.98 2.57 -9.30
N VAL A 106 -8.82 3.09 -10.18
CA VAL A 106 -9.20 2.45 -11.44
C VAL A 106 -8.98 3.43 -12.58
N SER A 107 -8.45 2.93 -13.68
CA SER A 107 -8.17 3.73 -14.87
C SER A 107 -8.62 3.01 -16.15
N THR A 108 -8.95 3.80 -17.18
CA THR A 108 -9.39 3.25 -18.48
C THR A 108 -8.25 2.68 -19.31
N THR A 109 -7.04 3.16 -19.10
CA THR A 109 -5.80 2.70 -19.75
C THR A 109 -4.71 2.52 -18.69
N PRO A 110 -3.67 1.72 -18.94
CA PRO A 110 -2.59 1.50 -17.98
C PRO A 110 -1.90 2.80 -17.54
N ILE A 111 -1.73 2.95 -16.23
CA ILE A 111 -1.08 4.10 -15.58
C ILE A 111 -0.02 3.62 -14.60
N THR A 112 0.82 4.55 -14.12
CA THR A 112 1.58 4.39 -12.88
C THR A 112 1.00 5.31 -11.81
N ALA A 113 1.07 4.90 -10.56
CA ALA A 113 0.60 5.69 -9.43
C ALA A 113 1.60 5.64 -8.27
N TYR A 114 1.78 6.78 -7.60
CA TYR A 114 2.65 6.94 -6.44
C TYR A 114 1.89 7.70 -5.36
N TYR A 115 1.95 7.20 -4.14
CA TYR A 115 1.55 7.93 -2.94
C TYR A 115 2.80 8.54 -2.32
N GLU A 116 2.77 9.81 -1.99
CA GLU A 116 3.94 10.57 -1.52
C GLU A 116 3.58 11.38 -0.29
N GLU A 117 4.39 11.24 0.72
CA GLU A 117 4.49 12.17 1.83
C GLU A 117 5.57 13.18 1.51
N GLY A 118 5.17 14.41 1.22
CA GLY A 118 6.05 15.46 0.74
C GLY A 118 6.72 16.28 1.85
N SER A 119 6.87 15.71 3.05
CA SER A 119 7.54 16.39 4.16
C SER A 119 8.99 16.74 3.82
N PRO A 120 9.45 17.97 4.09
CA PRO A 120 10.85 18.35 3.85
C PRO A 120 11.86 17.62 4.74
N TRP A 121 11.41 17.01 5.83
CA TRP A 121 12.27 16.37 6.82
C TRP A 121 12.23 14.84 6.77
N ASN A 122 11.15 14.29 6.27
CA ASN A 122 10.91 12.85 6.30
C ASN A 122 9.99 12.44 5.14
N SER A 123 10.40 12.79 3.92
CA SER A 123 9.63 12.43 2.73
C SER A 123 9.72 10.94 2.43
N GLU A 124 8.57 10.37 2.03
CA GLU A 124 8.45 8.96 1.66
C GLU A 124 7.63 8.83 0.37
N ILE A 125 8.01 7.88 -0.48
CA ILE A 125 7.30 7.61 -1.74
C ILE A 125 6.98 6.13 -1.84
N PHE A 126 5.68 5.83 -1.94
CA PHE A 126 5.17 4.48 -2.16
C PHE A 126 4.82 4.29 -3.63
N ALA A 127 5.64 3.55 -4.36
CA ALA A 127 5.30 3.12 -5.71
C ALA A 127 4.18 2.08 -5.65
N LEU A 128 2.98 2.45 -6.06
CA LEU A 128 1.85 1.54 -6.04
C LEU A 128 2.04 0.46 -7.11
N LYS A 129 1.80 -0.76 -6.71
CA LYS A 129 1.91 -1.93 -7.57
C LYS A 129 0.52 -2.41 -7.91
N GLY A 130 0.23 -2.62 -9.18
CA GLY A 130 -1.06 -3.09 -9.65
C GLY A 130 -1.40 -4.51 -9.19
N LYS A 131 -2.23 -5.20 -9.93
CA LYS A 131 -2.70 -6.55 -9.59
C LYS A 131 -1.59 -7.57 -9.32
N ASN A 132 -0.40 -7.36 -9.88
CA ASN A 132 0.76 -8.22 -9.64
C ASN A 132 1.28 -8.18 -8.18
N ALA A 133 0.92 -7.18 -7.40
CA ALA A 133 1.24 -7.10 -5.98
C ALA A 133 0.18 -7.76 -5.08
N LEU A 134 -0.95 -8.14 -5.65
CA LEU A 134 -1.99 -8.85 -4.90
C LEU A 134 -1.54 -10.29 -4.64
N GLY A 135 -1.77 -10.76 -3.44
CA GLY A 135 -1.37 -12.10 -3.03
C GLY A 135 -2.13 -12.58 -1.81
N ASN A 136 -1.85 -13.81 -1.43
CA ASN A 136 -2.41 -14.45 -0.25
C ASN A 136 -1.34 -14.88 0.75
N ARG A 137 -0.09 -14.50 0.51
CA ARG A 137 1.04 -14.74 1.44
C ARG A 137 2.08 -13.65 1.26
N PHE A 138 2.44 -13.00 2.36
CA PHE A 138 3.41 -11.91 2.40
C PHE A 138 4.41 -12.14 3.53
N ILE A 139 5.63 -11.66 3.32
CA ILE A 139 6.66 -11.55 4.35
C ILE A 139 6.90 -10.05 4.54
N ILE A 140 6.67 -9.56 5.76
CA ILE A 140 6.89 -8.16 6.09
C ILE A 140 8.29 -8.00 6.65
N ALA A 141 9.13 -7.27 5.92
CA ALA A 141 10.42 -6.83 6.42
C ALA A 141 10.26 -5.50 7.16
N GLY A 142 10.83 -5.41 8.35
CA GLY A 142 10.82 -4.18 9.13
C GLY A 142 12.20 -3.84 9.67
N GLN A 143 12.45 -2.56 9.89
CA GLN A 143 13.65 -2.09 10.56
C GLN A 143 13.52 -2.34 12.06
N ASN A 144 14.48 -3.04 12.66
CA ASN A 144 14.37 -3.52 14.04
C ASN A 144 15.40 -2.89 15.00
N LEU A 145 16.20 -1.93 14.54
CA LEU A 145 17.29 -1.33 15.32
C LEU A 145 17.16 0.18 15.53
N TYR A 146 15.94 0.71 15.47
CA TYR A 146 15.72 2.14 15.66
C TYR A 146 14.81 2.39 16.85
N ASP A 147 15.30 3.14 17.84
CA ASP A 147 14.54 3.56 19.01
C ASP A 147 13.73 4.82 18.68
N ASN A 148 12.43 4.67 18.65
CA ASN A 148 11.49 5.76 18.38
C ASN A 148 11.01 6.47 19.68
N GLY A 149 11.42 6.01 20.84
CA GLY A 149 10.97 6.54 22.13
C GLY A 149 11.34 8.00 22.40
N GLN A 150 12.34 8.51 21.67
CA GLN A 150 12.81 9.90 21.78
C GLN A 150 11.97 10.93 21.03
N TYR A 151 11.03 10.51 20.20
CA TYR A 151 10.21 11.42 19.38
C TYR A 151 8.86 11.74 20.03
N THR A 152 8.33 12.93 19.75
CA THR A 152 7.01 13.38 20.19
C THR A 152 6.22 13.95 19.00
N PRO A 153 5.04 13.41 18.69
CA PRO A 153 4.47 12.19 19.22
C PRO A 153 5.32 10.97 18.88
N THR A 154 5.21 9.94 19.71
CA THR A 154 6.02 8.72 19.54
C THR A 154 5.58 7.94 18.31
N PRO A 155 6.43 7.71 17.31
CA PRO A 155 6.13 6.87 16.18
C PRO A 155 6.25 5.38 16.54
N TYR A 156 5.47 4.55 15.83
CA TYR A 156 5.48 3.10 16.02
C TYR A 156 5.72 2.40 14.68
N SER A 157 6.44 1.28 14.72
CA SER A 157 6.48 0.39 13.57
C SER A 157 5.11 -0.26 13.39
N SER A 158 4.60 -0.24 12.17
CA SER A 158 3.35 -0.88 11.78
C SER A 158 3.46 -1.49 10.40
N PHE A 159 2.52 -2.35 10.09
CA PHE A 159 2.18 -2.67 8.71
C PHE A 159 0.66 -2.73 8.59
N ASP A 160 0.18 -2.33 7.44
CA ASP A 160 -1.24 -2.20 7.19
C ASP A 160 -1.65 -3.12 6.05
N VAL A 161 -2.86 -3.63 6.13
CA VAL A 161 -3.46 -4.47 5.11
C VAL A 161 -4.75 -3.87 4.59
N VAL A 162 -5.01 -4.05 3.30
CA VAL A 162 -6.30 -3.78 2.67
C VAL A 162 -6.82 -5.04 1.99
N ALA A 163 -8.07 -5.38 2.24
CA ALA A 163 -8.73 -6.47 1.54
C ALA A 163 -9.27 -5.99 0.19
N THR A 164 -9.04 -6.78 -0.86
CA THR A 164 -9.57 -6.50 -2.20
C THR A 164 -10.87 -7.26 -2.49
N LYS A 165 -11.25 -8.20 -1.62
CA LYS A 165 -12.45 -9.04 -1.73
C LYS A 165 -13.19 -9.10 -0.40
N ASN A 166 -14.50 -9.33 -0.48
CA ASN A 166 -15.31 -9.57 0.71
C ASN A 166 -14.92 -10.91 1.38
N ASN A 167 -15.12 -10.97 2.70
CA ASN A 167 -14.82 -12.14 3.51
C ASN A 167 -13.35 -12.60 3.44
N THR A 168 -12.42 -11.68 3.19
CA THR A 168 -10.99 -11.97 3.23
C THR A 168 -10.58 -12.27 4.68
N VAL A 169 -9.93 -13.41 4.89
CA VAL A 169 -9.36 -13.79 6.18
C VAL A 169 -7.86 -13.49 6.15
N VAL A 170 -7.43 -12.60 7.02
CA VAL A 170 -6.02 -12.25 7.19
C VAL A 170 -5.51 -12.96 8.45
N THR A 171 -4.50 -13.80 8.30
CA THR A 171 -3.84 -14.48 9.43
C THR A 171 -2.41 -14.00 9.53
N VAL A 172 -2.03 -13.50 10.69
CA VAL A 172 -0.70 -12.95 10.96
C VAL A 172 -0.04 -13.76 12.07
N LYS A 173 1.24 -14.08 11.90
CA LYS A 173 2.10 -14.68 12.93
C LYS A 173 3.17 -13.66 13.30
N PRO A 174 2.92 -12.79 14.27
CA PRO A 174 3.88 -11.77 14.68
C PRO A 174 5.03 -12.39 15.45
N THR A 175 6.21 -11.79 15.36
CA THR A 175 7.39 -12.18 16.15
C THR A 175 7.43 -11.52 17.51
N ARG A 176 6.60 -10.50 17.75
CA ARG A 176 6.49 -9.75 18.99
C ARG A 176 5.03 -9.31 19.23
N PRO A 177 4.68 -8.91 20.45
CA PRO A 177 3.32 -8.45 20.76
C PRO A 177 2.85 -7.30 19.86
N ILE A 178 1.63 -7.43 19.37
CA ILE A 178 0.91 -6.42 18.57
C ILE A 178 -0.12 -5.72 19.46
N TYR A 179 -0.36 -4.45 19.23
CA TYR A 179 -1.38 -3.67 19.90
C TYR A 179 -2.76 -4.34 19.78
N GLY A 180 -3.40 -4.54 20.91
CA GLY A 180 -4.68 -5.27 21.01
C GLY A 180 -4.54 -6.81 21.02
N HIS A 181 -3.33 -7.38 20.78
CA HIS A 181 -3.07 -8.80 20.65
C HIS A 181 -1.81 -9.25 21.40
N VAL A 182 -1.71 -8.89 22.68
CA VAL A 182 -0.46 -8.99 23.47
C VAL A 182 0.05 -10.41 23.64
N ASN A 183 -0.86 -11.37 23.78
CA ASN A 183 -0.54 -12.77 24.07
C ASN A 183 -0.81 -13.72 22.88
N GLU A 184 -1.14 -13.17 21.71
CA GLU A 184 -1.51 -13.98 20.58
C GLU A 184 -0.28 -14.30 19.71
N THR A 185 -0.05 -15.59 19.46
CA THR A 185 0.97 -16.08 18.53
C THR A 185 0.45 -16.14 17.08
N THR A 186 -0.86 -16.06 16.92
CA THR A 186 -1.54 -16.02 15.64
C THR A 186 -2.76 -15.14 15.76
N ILE A 187 -2.79 -14.08 14.98
CA ILE A 187 -3.88 -13.12 14.92
C ILE A 187 -4.70 -13.38 13.67
N THR A 188 -6.01 -13.45 13.79
CA THR A 188 -6.90 -13.63 12.63
C THR A 188 -7.93 -12.51 12.59
N VAL A 189 -7.97 -11.78 11.46
CA VAL A 189 -8.91 -10.70 11.20
C VAL A 189 -9.69 -10.99 9.93
N ARG A 190 -10.98 -10.68 9.91
CA ARG A 190 -11.84 -10.79 8.72
C ARG A 190 -12.15 -9.41 8.19
N LEU A 191 -11.92 -9.21 6.89
CA LEU A 191 -12.09 -7.94 6.20
C LEU A 191 -12.98 -8.11 4.96
N ASN A 192 -13.73 -7.07 4.63
CA ASN A 192 -14.42 -6.93 3.35
C ASN A 192 -13.62 -6.04 2.39
N ALA A 193 -14.01 -6.03 1.12
CA ALA A 193 -13.33 -5.24 0.10
C ALA A 193 -13.25 -3.74 0.48
N GLY A 194 -12.07 -3.19 0.52
CA GLY A 194 -11.78 -1.81 0.93
C GLY A 194 -11.68 -1.60 2.44
N GLU A 195 -11.92 -2.62 3.26
CA GLU A 195 -11.60 -2.55 4.68
C GLU A 195 -10.11 -2.73 4.90
N THR A 196 -9.59 -2.03 5.91
CA THR A 196 -8.18 -1.98 6.30
C THR A 196 -8.00 -2.40 7.75
N TYR A 197 -6.78 -2.79 8.08
CA TYR A 197 -6.39 -3.07 9.45
C TYR A 197 -4.91 -2.78 9.65
N SER A 198 -4.58 -2.05 10.75
CA SER A 198 -3.20 -1.73 11.12
C SER A 198 -2.72 -2.65 12.22
N PHE A 199 -1.63 -3.37 11.96
CA PHE A 199 -0.90 -4.18 12.94
C PHE A 199 0.26 -3.36 13.47
N ARG A 200 0.04 -2.69 14.60
CA ARG A 200 1.01 -1.80 15.21
C ARG A 200 1.74 -2.48 16.38
N LYS A 201 3.01 -2.21 16.49
CA LYS A 201 3.85 -2.62 17.59
C LYS A 201 3.33 -2.08 18.94
N MET A 202 3.47 -2.87 20.01
CA MET A 202 3.06 -2.47 21.37
C MET A 202 3.97 -1.43 21.99
N THR A 203 5.27 -1.48 21.69
CA THR A 203 6.30 -0.68 22.35
C THR A 203 7.08 0.15 21.34
N THR A 204 7.76 1.17 21.82
CA THR A 204 8.66 2.02 21.04
C THR A 204 10.11 1.53 21.03
N SER A 205 10.43 0.53 21.85
CA SER A 205 11.78 -0.05 21.94
C SER A 205 12.20 -0.66 20.60
N ALA A 206 13.41 -0.37 20.16
CA ALA A 206 13.99 -0.91 18.94
C ALA A 206 14.07 -2.44 18.95
N PHE A 207 14.25 -3.05 20.14
CA PHE A 207 14.43 -4.49 20.29
C PHE A 207 13.13 -5.30 20.23
N ASP A 208 11.98 -4.63 20.31
CA ASP A 208 10.65 -5.25 20.31
C ASP A 208 9.91 -5.09 18.98
N ASN A 209 10.63 -5.04 17.87
CA ASN A 209 9.99 -4.91 16.56
C ASN A 209 9.25 -6.21 16.17
N PRO A 210 7.92 -6.19 16.04
CA PRO A 210 7.13 -7.37 15.71
C PRO A 210 7.18 -7.75 14.24
N ILE A 211 7.82 -6.92 13.42
CA ILE A 211 7.79 -7.02 11.98
C ILE A 211 8.96 -7.89 11.53
N GLY A 212 8.69 -9.12 11.19
CA GLY A 212 9.72 -10.03 10.69
C GLY A 212 9.18 -11.25 9.97
N THR A 213 7.98 -11.69 10.29
CA THR A 213 7.40 -12.85 9.58
C THR A 213 5.89 -12.82 9.69
N ILE A 214 5.22 -12.83 8.58
CA ILE A 214 3.79 -13.09 8.44
C ILE A 214 3.61 -14.42 7.71
#